data_932c3c1bc653a534bcecff0fde59f5f8
#
_entry.id   932c3c1bc653a534bcecff0fde59f5f8
#
_cell.length_a   1.000
_cell.length_b   1.000
_cell.length_c   1.000
_cell.angle_alpha   90.00
_cell.angle_beta   90.00
_cell.angle_gamma   90.00
#
_symmetry.space_group_name_H-M   'P 1'
#
loop_
_entity.id
_entity.type
_entity.pdbx_description
1 polymer ?
#
loop_
_entity_poly.entity_id
_entity_poly.type
_entity_poly.pdbx_seq_one_letter_code
_entity_poly.pdbx_strand_id
1 'polypeptide(L)'
;MWRRNLRRLLPSPATGAAAAPPSPFLRHLSTSSTPNTATSLASSLASALAALSTTPPPATTPHAYFSLHFSDVRPTNALLAEALALSPPATSRAAADLFRFLVRHRSLHPSDRALAPVVRHLARRRDFTAVRALIQEFPTALGPDTLDAYLQQLARAGRPTDAVKVFDELPDQLRNREALASLVSALSAEGFPSHAERAAKKVANEIFPDDNICTLLVSGYANAGKLDHALRLIGETRRGGFQPGLDAYNAVLDCVCRLCRKKDPLRMPVEAEKFLVDMEANGIPRDAGTFRVLIANLCKIRKTEDAMNLFRRMGEWGCSPDADTYLVLIRSLYQAARISEGDEMITWMRSAGFGDKLDRKAYYGFVKILCGIERVEHAVKVFRMMKGYGHAPGVKSYSLLIEKLARHNLGDRANALFREAVARGVPVTQGAYKVDNRYVKAKKEKKVKKRLTLPEKMRLKSKRLYKLRMSFVKKPRRRMLRA
;
A
#
# COMPACT_ATOMS: atom_id res chain seq x y z
N MET A 1 -24.94 18.69 -37.57
CA MET A 1 -26.21 17.96 -37.72
C MET A 1 -26.16 16.70 -36.88
N TRP A 2 -26.63 16.74 -35.65
CA TRP A 2 -27.09 15.59 -34.81
C TRP A 2 -27.41 16.12 -33.43
N ARG A 3 -28.44 16.99 -33.39
CA ARG A 3 -29.23 17.28 -32.20
C ARG A 3 -30.65 17.04 -32.64
N ARG A 4 -31.28 15.93 -32.17
CA ARG A 4 -32.72 15.71 -31.98
C ARG A 4 -32.98 14.21 -31.83
N ASN A 5 -33.56 13.90 -30.69
CA ASN A 5 -34.42 12.76 -30.32
C ASN A 5 -33.92 11.97 -29.10
N LEU A 6 -34.34 12.44 -27.93
CA LEU A 6 -34.68 11.60 -26.79
C LEU A 6 -35.48 12.43 -25.77
N ARG A 7 -36.71 12.73 -26.16
CA ARG A 7 -37.82 13.05 -25.24
C ARG A 7 -38.93 12.09 -25.56
N ARG A 8 -39.12 11.08 -24.69
CA ARG A 8 -40.38 10.34 -24.44
C ARG A 8 -40.02 9.07 -23.67
N LEU A 9 -40.47 9.09 -22.43
CA LEU A 9 -41.04 7.99 -21.64
C LEU A 9 -40.69 8.16 -20.16
N LEU A 10 -41.47 9.03 -19.51
CA LEU A 10 -41.72 8.99 -18.07
C LEU A 10 -43.25 8.79 -17.93
N PRO A 11 -43.72 7.84 -17.13
CA PRO A 11 -45.07 7.90 -16.59
C PRO A 11 -45.08 8.63 -15.23
N SER A 12 -46.06 9.52 -15.10
CA SER A 12 -46.41 10.31 -13.92
C SER A 12 -47.04 9.49 -12.78
N PRO A 13 -47.04 10.03 -11.56
CA PRO A 13 -47.48 9.32 -10.35
C PRO A 13 -49.03 9.36 -10.19
N ALA A 14 -49.58 8.28 -9.70
CA ALA A 14 -50.95 8.21 -9.26
C ALA A 14 -51.06 8.44 -7.75
N THR A 15 -51.97 9.33 -7.43
CA THR A 15 -52.42 9.75 -6.09
C THR A 15 -53.29 8.69 -5.40
N GLY A 16 -53.15 8.66 -4.06
CA GLY A 16 -54.32 8.47 -3.18
C GLY A 16 -54.44 7.18 -2.43
N ALA A 17 -54.32 7.23 -1.14
CA ALA A 17 -55.33 6.98 -0.11
C ALA A 17 -54.71 6.61 1.24
N ALA A 18 -55.13 7.34 2.24
CA ALA A 18 -54.82 7.15 3.65
C ALA A 18 -55.54 5.89 4.18
N ALA A 19 -54.88 5.10 5.01
CA ALA A 19 -55.49 4.16 5.92
C ALA A 19 -54.66 4.06 7.22
N ALA A 20 -55.40 4.04 8.34
CA ALA A 20 -55.04 4.13 9.73
C ALA A 20 -54.22 2.91 10.25
N PRO A 21 -53.61 2.98 11.46
CA PRO A 21 -52.62 2.02 11.94
C PRO A 21 -53.27 0.81 12.61
N PRO A 22 -52.71 -0.37 12.53
CA PRO A 22 -52.97 -1.47 13.44
C PRO A 22 -51.94 -1.61 14.53
N SER A 23 -52.42 -1.99 15.68
CA SER A 23 -51.82 -2.26 16.98
C SER A 23 -50.69 -3.32 16.98
N PRO A 24 -49.92 -3.42 18.09
CA PRO A 24 -48.69 -4.19 18.10
C PRO A 24 -48.91 -5.64 18.57
N PHE A 25 -48.68 -6.61 17.71
CA PHE A 25 -48.49 -8.00 18.16
C PHE A 25 -47.49 -8.75 17.27
N LEU A 26 -46.49 -9.34 17.96
CA LEU A 26 -45.64 -10.45 17.55
C LEU A 26 -44.76 -10.25 16.29
N ARG A 27 -43.54 -9.76 16.51
CA ARG A 27 -42.46 -9.89 15.54
C ARG A 27 -41.86 -11.31 15.61
N HIS A 28 -42.26 -12.15 14.67
CA HIS A 28 -41.39 -13.23 14.23
C HIS A 28 -40.23 -12.58 13.46
N LEU A 29 -39.03 -12.69 14.01
CA LEU A 29 -37.79 -12.30 13.38
C LEU A 29 -37.46 -13.28 12.24
N SER A 30 -37.91 -12.99 11.05
CA SER A 30 -37.34 -13.55 9.83
C SER A 30 -36.01 -12.84 9.56
N THR A 31 -34.90 -13.55 9.75
CA THR A 31 -33.54 -13.08 9.58
C THR A 31 -33.19 -12.97 8.11
N SER A 32 -33.48 -11.83 7.50
CA SER A 32 -32.72 -11.35 6.33
C SER A 32 -31.54 -10.55 6.86
N SER A 33 -30.32 -11.08 6.72
CA SER A 33 -29.07 -10.46 7.16
C SER A 33 -28.79 -9.21 6.35
N THR A 34 -29.09 -8.04 6.91
CA THR A 34 -28.63 -6.75 6.40
C THR A 34 -27.11 -6.61 6.67
N PRO A 35 -26.33 -6.00 5.79
CA PRO A 35 -24.86 -5.87 5.94
C PRO A 35 -24.40 -5.18 7.23
N ASN A 36 -25.23 -4.33 7.83
CA ASN A 36 -24.92 -3.65 9.10
C ASN A 36 -24.94 -4.54 10.34
N THR A 37 -25.71 -5.63 10.32
CA THR A 37 -25.77 -6.56 11.48
C THR A 37 -24.58 -7.52 11.50
N ALA A 38 -24.07 -7.93 10.35
CA ALA A 38 -22.90 -8.82 10.25
C ALA A 38 -21.62 -8.13 10.75
N THR A 39 -21.39 -6.87 10.38
CA THR A 39 -20.22 -6.08 10.82
C THR A 39 -20.29 -5.79 12.33
N SER A 40 -21.48 -5.60 12.88
CA SER A 40 -21.69 -5.46 14.34
C SER A 40 -21.35 -6.75 15.09
N LEU A 41 -21.75 -7.91 14.56
CA LEU A 41 -21.44 -9.22 15.16
C LEU A 41 -19.94 -9.55 15.05
N ALA A 42 -19.30 -9.24 13.93
CA ALA A 42 -17.86 -9.42 13.75
C ALA A 42 -17.06 -8.56 14.75
N SER A 43 -17.47 -7.32 15.01
CA SER A 43 -16.82 -6.45 15.98
C SER A 43 -17.04 -6.91 17.42
N SER A 44 -18.21 -7.46 17.76
CA SER A 44 -18.47 -8.04 19.09
C SER A 44 -17.66 -9.32 19.33
N LEU A 45 -17.51 -10.18 18.31
CA LEU A 45 -16.61 -11.34 18.37
C LEU A 45 -15.15 -10.93 18.53
N ALA A 46 -14.70 -9.92 17.80
CA ALA A 46 -13.34 -9.40 17.93
C ALA A 46 -13.06 -8.83 19.34
N SER A 47 -14.01 -8.11 19.93
CA SER A 47 -13.89 -7.60 21.31
C SER A 47 -13.89 -8.73 22.34
N ALA A 48 -14.67 -9.77 22.15
CA ALA A 48 -14.67 -10.96 23.01
C ALA A 48 -13.33 -11.71 22.95
N LEU A 49 -12.76 -11.86 21.75
CA LEU A 49 -11.42 -12.44 21.59
C LEU A 49 -10.34 -11.58 22.28
N ALA A 50 -10.46 -10.26 22.23
CA ALA A 50 -9.55 -9.36 22.91
C ALA A 50 -9.68 -9.49 24.45
N ALA A 51 -10.89 -9.57 24.98
CA ALA A 51 -11.14 -9.75 26.41
C ALA A 51 -10.53 -11.07 26.93
N LEU A 52 -10.71 -12.19 26.21
CA LEU A 52 -10.13 -13.48 26.57
C LEU A 52 -8.59 -13.50 26.53
N SER A 53 -7.96 -12.59 25.77
CA SER A 53 -6.50 -12.51 25.71
C SER A 53 -5.87 -11.67 26.83
N THR A 54 -6.62 -10.73 27.41
CA THR A 54 -6.11 -9.79 28.43
C THR A 54 -6.34 -10.26 29.84
N THR A 55 -7.46 -10.93 30.10
CA THR A 55 -7.83 -11.47 31.44
C THR A 55 -8.46 -12.83 31.24
N PRO A 56 -7.74 -13.95 31.39
CA PRO A 56 -8.38 -15.24 31.45
C PRO A 56 -9.23 -15.26 32.74
N PRO A 57 -10.56 -15.42 32.63
CA PRO A 57 -11.41 -15.51 33.82
C PRO A 57 -10.98 -16.76 34.63
N PRO A 58 -10.78 -16.66 35.95
CA PRO A 58 -10.15 -17.71 36.75
C PRO A 58 -10.96 -19.00 36.85
N ALA A 59 -12.14 -19.10 36.27
CA ALA A 59 -13.02 -20.26 36.43
C ALA A 59 -13.79 -20.68 35.15
N THR A 60 -13.70 -19.98 34.03
CA THR A 60 -14.44 -20.32 32.80
C THR A 60 -13.51 -20.73 31.68
N THR A 61 -13.72 -21.94 31.16
CA THR A 61 -13.04 -22.36 29.94
C THR A 61 -13.47 -21.46 28.79
N PRO A 62 -12.59 -21.18 27.77
CA PRO A 62 -12.96 -20.39 26.59
C PRO A 62 -14.25 -20.88 25.93
N HIS A 63 -14.49 -22.19 25.97
CA HIS A 63 -15.69 -22.84 25.50
C HIS A 63 -16.97 -22.36 26.25
N ALA A 64 -16.95 -22.33 27.56
CA ALA A 64 -18.08 -21.87 28.37
C ALA A 64 -18.39 -20.39 28.13
N TYR A 65 -17.36 -19.58 27.93
CA TYR A 65 -17.49 -18.17 27.57
C TYR A 65 -18.19 -17.98 26.22
N PHE A 66 -17.75 -18.70 25.17
CA PHE A 66 -18.37 -18.60 23.85
C PHE A 66 -19.81 -19.15 23.84
N SER A 67 -20.10 -20.22 24.58
CA SER A 67 -21.46 -20.74 24.64
C SER A 67 -22.42 -19.78 25.33
N LEU A 68 -21.95 -19.01 26.30
CA LEU A 68 -22.77 -18.07 27.07
C LEU A 68 -23.10 -16.80 26.28
N HIS A 69 -22.11 -16.26 25.52
CA HIS A 69 -22.23 -14.96 24.86
C HIS A 69 -22.63 -15.03 23.38
N PHE A 70 -22.47 -16.20 22.74
CA PHE A 70 -22.69 -16.37 21.30
C PHE A 70 -23.59 -17.56 20.98
N SER A 71 -24.58 -17.84 21.84
CA SER A 71 -25.53 -18.93 21.69
C SER A 71 -26.34 -18.85 20.39
N ASP A 72 -26.68 -17.66 19.93
CA ASP A 72 -27.63 -17.45 18.83
C ASP A 72 -26.96 -17.08 17.50
N VAL A 73 -25.60 -16.99 17.47
CA VAL A 73 -24.85 -16.62 16.29
C VAL A 73 -24.72 -17.82 15.35
N ARG A 74 -25.23 -17.68 14.13
CA ARG A 74 -24.98 -18.64 13.04
C ARG A 74 -23.57 -18.41 12.47
N PRO A 75 -22.66 -19.38 12.61
CA PRO A 75 -21.30 -19.22 12.12
C PRO A 75 -21.28 -19.27 10.59
N THR A 76 -20.65 -18.25 9.99
CA THR A 76 -20.32 -18.26 8.57
C THR A 76 -18.82 -18.02 8.39
N ASN A 77 -18.23 -18.57 7.33
CA ASN A 77 -16.80 -18.37 7.01
C ASN A 77 -16.46 -16.87 6.88
N ALA A 78 -17.37 -16.07 6.31
CA ALA A 78 -17.20 -14.63 6.16
C ALA A 78 -17.16 -13.92 7.52
N LEU A 79 -18.08 -14.24 8.43
CA LEU A 79 -18.13 -13.66 9.78
C LEU A 79 -16.85 -13.97 10.56
N LEU A 80 -16.37 -15.23 10.48
CA LEU A 80 -15.13 -15.64 11.14
C LEU A 80 -13.92 -14.86 10.56
N ALA A 81 -13.83 -14.76 9.26
CA ALA A 81 -12.74 -14.03 8.59
C ALA A 81 -12.73 -12.55 8.95
N GLU A 82 -13.89 -11.90 8.99
CA GLU A 82 -14.05 -10.49 9.34
C GLU A 82 -13.73 -10.24 10.83
N ALA A 83 -14.23 -11.09 11.74
CA ALA A 83 -13.92 -11.01 13.17
C ALA A 83 -12.42 -11.14 13.44
N LEU A 84 -11.75 -12.08 12.77
CA LEU A 84 -10.29 -12.26 12.89
C LEU A 84 -9.49 -11.13 12.23
N ALA A 85 -10.01 -10.51 11.19
CA ALA A 85 -9.38 -9.34 10.57
C ALA A 85 -9.39 -8.11 11.49
N LEU A 86 -10.46 -7.94 12.28
CA LEU A 86 -10.63 -6.87 13.26
C LEU A 86 -9.86 -7.16 14.57
N SER A 87 -9.57 -8.42 14.87
CA SER A 87 -8.93 -8.84 16.13
C SER A 87 -7.43 -8.52 16.16
N PRO A 88 -6.90 -8.07 17.31
CA PRO A 88 -5.46 -7.86 17.46
C PRO A 88 -4.71 -9.20 17.45
N PRO A 89 -3.43 -9.24 17.02
CA PRO A 89 -2.64 -10.49 16.97
C PRO A 89 -2.50 -11.20 18.32
N ALA A 90 -2.67 -10.48 19.44
CA ALA A 90 -2.60 -11.04 20.78
C ALA A 90 -3.64 -12.15 21.05
N THR A 91 -4.74 -12.17 20.30
CA THR A 91 -5.87 -13.10 20.46
C THR A 91 -5.68 -14.46 19.77
N SER A 92 -4.47 -14.80 19.36
CA SER A 92 -4.21 -15.96 18.48
C SER A 92 -4.72 -17.30 19.07
N ARG A 93 -4.46 -17.59 20.35
CA ARG A 93 -4.94 -18.83 21.00
C ARG A 93 -6.45 -18.84 21.14
N ALA A 94 -7.04 -17.74 21.59
CA ALA A 94 -8.49 -17.60 21.68
C ALA A 94 -9.18 -17.75 20.31
N ALA A 95 -8.53 -17.35 19.23
CA ALA A 95 -9.03 -17.56 17.87
C ALA A 95 -9.06 -19.03 17.47
N ALA A 96 -8.06 -19.83 17.84
CA ALA A 96 -8.06 -21.27 17.63
C ALA A 96 -9.17 -21.96 18.44
N ASP A 97 -9.35 -21.54 19.69
CA ASP A 97 -10.40 -22.07 20.56
C ASP A 97 -11.80 -21.69 20.07
N LEU A 98 -11.97 -20.47 19.55
CA LEU A 98 -13.21 -20.05 18.89
C LEU A 98 -13.49 -20.95 17.67
N PHE A 99 -12.51 -21.21 16.82
CA PHE A 99 -12.69 -22.08 15.66
C PHE A 99 -13.11 -23.49 16.07
N ARG A 100 -12.42 -24.10 17.06
CA ARG A 100 -12.80 -25.40 17.63
C ARG A 100 -14.23 -25.42 18.18
N PHE A 101 -14.60 -24.36 18.89
CA PHE A 101 -15.96 -24.20 19.42
C PHE A 101 -17.00 -24.16 18.30
N LEU A 102 -16.77 -23.34 17.27
CA LEU A 102 -17.70 -23.21 16.15
C LEU A 102 -17.88 -24.51 15.36
N VAL A 103 -16.79 -25.25 15.15
CA VAL A 103 -16.83 -26.56 14.46
C VAL A 103 -17.58 -27.59 15.29
N ARG A 104 -17.26 -27.73 16.61
CA ARG A 104 -17.79 -28.79 17.46
C ARG A 104 -19.24 -28.55 17.90
N HIS A 105 -19.63 -27.30 18.18
CA HIS A 105 -20.90 -26.97 18.82
C HIS A 105 -21.85 -26.15 17.95
N ARG A 106 -21.41 -25.60 16.85
CA ARG A 106 -22.21 -24.69 16.01
C ARG A 106 -22.32 -25.11 14.56
N SER A 107 -21.95 -26.34 14.24
CA SER A 107 -22.07 -26.92 12.91
C SER A 107 -21.37 -26.10 11.82
N LEU A 108 -20.29 -25.35 12.18
CA LEU A 108 -19.43 -24.77 11.18
C LEU A 108 -18.69 -25.89 10.47
N HIS A 109 -18.88 -26.02 9.15
CA HIS A 109 -18.17 -27.05 8.40
C HIS A 109 -16.68 -26.69 8.33
N PRO A 110 -15.76 -27.54 8.83
CA PRO A 110 -14.34 -27.30 8.72
C PRO A 110 -13.94 -27.36 7.23
N SER A 111 -13.72 -26.21 6.63
CA SER A 111 -13.35 -26.05 5.23
C SER A 111 -12.09 -25.22 5.12
N ASP A 112 -11.43 -25.29 3.98
CA ASP A 112 -10.23 -24.48 3.68
C ASP A 112 -10.48 -22.98 3.89
N ARG A 113 -11.63 -22.48 3.42
CA ARG A 113 -12.03 -21.06 3.59
C ARG A 113 -12.25 -20.66 5.05
N ALA A 114 -12.61 -21.61 5.93
CA ALA A 114 -12.77 -21.34 7.36
C ALA A 114 -11.43 -21.42 8.11
N LEU A 115 -10.56 -22.35 7.72
CA LEU A 115 -9.26 -22.58 8.38
C LEU A 115 -8.20 -21.53 8.00
N ALA A 116 -8.14 -21.12 6.75
CA ALA A 116 -7.13 -20.16 6.25
C ALA A 116 -7.05 -18.84 7.04
N PRO A 117 -8.15 -18.15 7.39
CA PRO A 117 -8.12 -16.94 8.23
C PRO A 117 -7.55 -17.21 9.62
N VAL A 118 -7.87 -18.35 10.23
CA VAL A 118 -7.40 -18.74 11.58
C VAL A 118 -5.90 -19.00 11.54
N VAL A 119 -5.43 -19.78 10.58
CA VAL A 119 -3.99 -20.05 10.37
C VAL A 119 -3.23 -18.74 10.12
N ARG A 120 -3.75 -17.85 9.29
CA ARG A 120 -3.17 -16.54 9.04
C ARG A 120 -3.08 -15.69 10.31
N HIS A 121 -4.10 -15.75 11.15
CA HIS A 121 -4.16 -15.01 12.43
C HIS A 121 -3.16 -15.57 13.46
N LEU A 122 -3.11 -16.89 13.67
CA LEU A 122 -2.14 -17.58 14.53
C LEU A 122 -0.70 -17.30 14.11
N ALA A 123 -0.41 -17.44 12.83
CA ALA A 123 0.93 -17.30 12.28
C ALA A 123 1.46 -15.85 12.33
N ARG A 124 0.60 -14.83 12.43
CA ARG A 124 1.03 -13.43 12.70
C ARG A 124 1.81 -13.30 14.01
N ARG A 125 1.53 -14.12 15.01
CA ARG A 125 2.28 -14.19 16.27
C ARG A 125 3.48 -15.14 16.23
N ARG A 126 3.74 -15.77 15.11
CA ARG A 126 4.76 -16.81 14.95
C ARG A 126 4.52 -18.07 15.83
N ASP A 127 3.27 -18.32 16.22
CA ASP A 127 2.89 -19.51 16.97
C ASP A 127 2.63 -20.67 15.99
N PHE A 128 3.70 -21.13 15.36
CA PHE A 128 3.64 -22.19 14.34
C PHE A 128 3.36 -23.57 14.95
N THR A 129 3.59 -23.75 16.26
CA THR A 129 3.23 -24.98 16.97
C THR A 129 1.71 -25.12 17.06
N ALA A 130 1.00 -24.05 17.42
CA ALA A 130 -0.45 -24.02 17.43
C ALA A 130 -1.05 -24.19 16.03
N VAL A 131 -0.43 -23.60 15.00
CA VAL A 131 -0.85 -23.81 13.61
C VAL A 131 -0.74 -25.28 13.21
N ARG A 132 0.39 -25.93 13.48
CA ARG A 132 0.61 -27.35 13.16
C ARG A 132 -0.39 -28.25 13.91
N ALA A 133 -0.61 -28.01 15.19
CA ALA A 133 -1.58 -28.74 15.98
C ALA A 133 -3.02 -28.59 15.42
N LEU A 134 -3.39 -27.39 14.97
CA LEU A 134 -4.71 -27.14 14.39
C LEU A 134 -4.88 -27.84 13.04
N ILE A 135 -3.86 -27.84 12.18
CA ILE A 135 -3.88 -28.55 10.90
C ILE A 135 -3.98 -30.08 11.13
N GLN A 136 -3.28 -30.61 12.14
CA GLN A 136 -3.35 -32.03 12.50
C GLN A 136 -4.72 -32.43 13.06
N GLU A 137 -5.39 -31.52 13.77
CA GLU A 137 -6.75 -31.74 14.30
C GLU A 137 -7.82 -31.77 13.19
N PHE A 138 -7.61 -30.95 12.12
CA PHE A 138 -8.55 -30.84 11.00
C PHE A 138 -7.89 -31.10 9.63
N PRO A 139 -7.39 -32.31 9.37
CA PRO A 139 -6.64 -32.62 8.15
C PRO A 139 -7.50 -32.50 6.87
N THR A 140 -8.81 -32.75 6.97
CA THR A 140 -9.75 -32.63 5.85
C THR A 140 -10.06 -31.18 5.47
N ALA A 141 -9.78 -30.21 6.36
CA ALA A 141 -9.96 -28.80 6.08
C ALA A 141 -8.71 -28.14 5.46
N LEU A 142 -7.59 -28.86 5.39
CA LEU A 142 -6.37 -28.36 4.77
C LEU A 142 -6.56 -28.30 3.24
N GLY A 143 -6.52 -27.12 2.69
CA GLY A 143 -6.61 -26.90 1.25
C GLY A 143 -5.62 -25.83 0.78
N PRO A 144 -5.73 -25.39 -0.49
CA PRO A 144 -4.78 -24.47 -1.10
C PRO A 144 -4.68 -23.12 -0.38
N ASP A 145 -5.81 -22.55 0.06
CA ASP A 145 -5.85 -21.23 0.73
C ASP A 145 -5.15 -21.26 2.11
N THR A 146 -5.35 -22.34 2.85
CA THR A 146 -4.70 -22.56 4.16
C THR A 146 -3.20 -22.81 4.00
N LEU A 147 -2.82 -23.63 3.02
CA LEU A 147 -1.43 -23.92 2.72
C LEU A 147 -0.69 -22.64 2.31
N ASP A 148 -1.23 -21.88 1.37
CA ASP A 148 -0.65 -20.60 0.93
C ASP A 148 -0.47 -19.63 2.10
N ALA A 149 -1.50 -19.47 2.93
CA ALA A 149 -1.42 -18.63 4.12
C ALA A 149 -0.33 -19.09 5.10
N TYR A 150 -0.17 -20.39 5.30
CA TYR A 150 0.84 -20.97 6.20
C TYR A 150 2.25 -20.77 5.65
N LEU A 151 2.48 -21.13 4.39
CA LEU A 151 3.79 -21.00 3.72
C LEU A 151 4.25 -19.53 3.66
N GLN A 152 3.36 -18.60 3.32
CA GLN A 152 3.66 -17.17 3.33
C GLN A 152 4.10 -16.67 4.72
N GLN A 153 3.43 -17.11 5.77
CA GLN A 153 3.78 -16.67 7.14
C GLN A 153 5.09 -17.31 7.62
N LEU A 154 5.39 -18.56 7.26
CA LEU A 154 6.69 -19.17 7.55
C LEU A 154 7.82 -18.43 6.84
N ALA A 155 7.65 -18.11 5.56
CA ALA A 155 8.61 -17.35 4.79
C ALA A 155 8.83 -15.94 5.41
N ARG A 156 7.76 -15.21 5.75
CA ARG A 156 7.83 -13.90 6.46
C ARG A 156 8.51 -13.97 7.81
N ALA A 157 8.38 -15.09 8.51
CA ALA A 157 9.06 -15.30 9.78
C ALA A 157 10.56 -15.61 9.63
N GLY A 158 11.07 -15.75 8.40
CA GLY A 158 12.46 -16.11 8.11
C GLY A 158 12.75 -17.60 8.34
N ARG A 159 11.74 -18.46 8.14
CA ARG A 159 11.85 -19.94 8.33
C ARG A 159 11.67 -20.71 7.01
N PRO A 160 12.54 -20.49 6.00
CA PRO A 160 12.38 -21.12 4.70
C PRO A 160 12.51 -22.64 4.73
N THR A 161 13.36 -23.19 5.62
CA THR A 161 13.54 -24.62 5.79
C THR A 161 12.30 -25.32 6.31
N ASP A 162 11.58 -24.66 7.21
CA ASP A 162 10.33 -25.23 7.75
C ASP A 162 9.19 -25.14 6.73
N ALA A 163 9.16 -24.11 5.89
CA ALA A 163 8.23 -24.05 4.76
C ALA A 163 8.43 -25.21 3.77
N VAL A 164 9.69 -25.54 3.46
CA VAL A 164 10.01 -26.72 2.62
C VAL A 164 9.60 -28.01 3.32
N LYS A 165 9.85 -28.17 4.62
CA LYS A 165 9.43 -29.37 5.37
C LYS A 165 7.91 -29.55 5.35
N VAL A 166 7.15 -28.44 5.57
CA VAL A 166 5.68 -28.49 5.49
C VAL A 166 5.22 -28.98 4.12
N PHE A 167 5.86 -28.54 3.04
CA PHE A 167 5.56 -29.02 1.68
C PHE A 167 5.91 -30.50 1.50
N ASP A 168 7.05 -30.94 2.03
CA ASP A 168 7.50 -32.35 1.94
C ASP A 168 6.58 -33.29 2.74
N GLU A 169 5.98 -32.83 3.85
CA GLU A 169 5.06 -33.55 4.73
C GLU A 169 3.59 -33.55 4.22
N LEU A 170 3.29 -32.89 3.08
CA LEU A 170 1.94 -32.85 2.54
C LEU A 170 1.47 -34.22 2.06
N PRO A 171 0.17 -34.56 2.23
CA PRO A 171 -0.44 -35.71 1.59
C PRO A 171 -0.32 -35.63 0.05
N ASP A 172 -0.19 -36.77 -0.62
CA ASP A 172 0.00 -36.86 -2.07
C ASP A 172 -1.09 -36.09 -2.87
N GLN A 173 -2.32 -36.06 -2.35
CA GLN A 173 -3.44 -35.34 -2.96
C GLN A 173 -3.24 -33.84 -3.00
N LEU A 174 -2.55 -33.26 -2.02
CA LEU A 174 -2.27 -31.83 -1.91
C LEU A 174 -0.87 -31.47 -2.42
N ARG A 175 0.01 -32.46 -2.58
CA ARG A 175 1.37 -32.29 -3.08
C ARG A 175 1.38 -32.23 -4.61
N ASN A 176 0.86 -31.13 -5.12
CA ASN A 176 0.68 -30.89 -6.54
C ASN A 176 1.47 -29.67 -7.01
N ARG A 177 1.36 -29.35 -8.31
CA ARG A 177 2.03 -28.22 -8.94
C ARG A 177 1.60 -26.87 -8.33
N GLU A 178 0.34 -26.72 -7.95
CA GLU A 178 -0.18 -25.49 -7.33
C GLU A 178 0.44 -25.25 -5.94
N ALA A 179 0.56 -26.32 -5.15
CA ALA A 179 1.23 -26.24 -3.84
C ALA A 179 2.72 -25.88 -3.99
N LEU A 180 3.40 -26.43 -5.02
CA LEU A 180 4.78 -26.07 -5.34
C LEU A 180 4.88 -24.59 -5.77
N ALA A 181 3.96 -24.10 -6.59
CA ALA A 181 3.91 -22.70 -6.99
C ALA A 181 3.67 -21.79 -5.80
N SER A 182 2.79 -22.13 -4.86
CA SER A 182 2.58 -21.40 -3.61
C SER A 182 3.83 -21.36 -2.74
N LEU A 183 4.55 -22.47 -2.59
CA LEU A 183 5.83 -22.53 -1.87
C LEU A 183 6.87 -21.63 -2.52
N VAL A 184 7.06 -21.76 -3.84
CA VAL A 184 8.03 -20.96 -4.61
C VAL A 184 7.68 -19.48 -4.53
N SER A 185 6.40 -19.11 -4.67
CA SER A 185 5.91 -17.74 -4.56
C SER A 185 6.19 -17.17 -3.17
N ALA A 186 5.84 -17.88 -2.10
CA ALA A 186 6.05 -17.46 -0.72
C ALA A 186 7.53 -17.22 -0.40
N LEU A 187 8.41 -18.16 -0.77
CA LEU A 187 9.84 -18.05 -0.53
C LEU A 187 10.49 -16.95 -1.38
N SER A 188 10.08 -16.80 -2.63
CA SER A 188 10.58 -15.78 -3.56
C SER A 188 10.20 -14.37 -3.12
N ALA A 189 8.98 -14.17 -2.63
CA ALA A 189 8.48 -12.88 -2.15
C ALA A 189 9.25 -12.36 -0.92
N GLU A 190 9.67 -13.25 -0.03
CA GLU A 190 10.36 -12.92 1.20
C GLU A 190 11.91 -13.00 1.09
N GLY A 191 12.43 -13.15 -0.13
CA GLY A 191 13.87 -13.04 -0.43
C GLY A 191 14.66 -14.35 -0.23
N PHE A 192 14.01 -15.51 -0.27
CA PHE A 192 14.63 -16.83 -0.17
C PHE A 192 14.61 -17.64 -1.49
N PRO A 193 14.93 -17.06 -2.66
CA PRO A 193 14.81 -17.75 -3.95
C PRO A 193 15.71 -18.98 -4.06
N SER A 194 16.85 -19.01 -3.34
CA SER A 194 17.73 -20.18 -3.35
C SER A 194 17.11 -21.42 -2.68
N HIS A 195 16.23 -21.23 -1.68
CA HIS A 195 15.49 -22.32 -1.06
C HIS A 195 14.35 -22.77 -1.98
N ALA A 196 13.68 -21.81 -2.64
CA ALA A 196 12.65 -22.10 -3.64
C ALA A 196 13.20 -22.92 -4.81
N GLU A 197 14.36 -22.53 -5.38
CA GLU A 197 15.00 -23.25 -6.47
C GLU A 197 15.40 -24.68 -6.04
N ARG A 198 15.99 -24.83 -4.85
CA ARG A 198 16.36 -26.17 -4.34
C ARG A 198 15.15 -27.06 -4.11
N ALA A 199 14.06 -26.52 -3.57
CA ALA A 199 12.81 -27.26 -3.39
C ALA A 199 12.22 -27.68 -4.73
N ALA A 200 12.14 -26.77 -5.71
CA ALA A 200 11.64 -27.09 -7.05
C ALA A 200 12.50 -28.17 -7.76
N LYS A 201 13.84 -28.07 -7.67
CA LYS A 201 14.75 -29.08 -8.24
C LYS A 201 14.64 -30.45 -7.56
N LYS A 202 14.43 -30.49 -6.24
CA LYS A 202 14.26 -31.71 -5.47
C LYS A 202 13.08 -32.55 -5.96
N VAL A 203 11.97 -31.89 -6.27
CA VAL A 203 10.72 -32.54 -6.66
C VAL A 203 10.48 -32.56 -8.17
N ALA A 204 11.43 -32.10 -8.98
CA ALA A 204 11.28 -31.96 -10.42
C ALA A 204 10.95 -33.27 -11.15
N ASN A 205 11.40 -34.42 -10.61
CA ASN A 205 11.10 -35.74 -11.16
C ASN A 205 9.67 -36.22 -10.87
N GLU A 206 9.07 -35.73 -9.77
CA GLU A 206 7.71 -36.09 -9.34
C GLU A 206 6.70 -35.03 -9.83
N ILE A 207 7.04 -33.79 -9.67
CA ILE A 207 6.21 -32.62 -10.04
C ILE A 207 7.00 -31.79 -11.05
N PHE A 208 6.71 -32.01 -12.33
CA PHE A 208 7.40 -31.28 -13.39
C PHE A 208 7.04 -29.79 -13.32
N PRO A 209 8.03 -28.86 -13.24
CA PRO A 209 7.78 -27.44 -13.20
C PRO A 209 7.13 -26.95 -14.49
N ASP A 210 6.37 -25.88 -14.40
CA ASP A 210 5.75 -25.19 -15.53
C ASP A 210 6.36 -23.79 -15.75
N ASP A 211 5.90 -23.09 -16.79
CA ASP A 211 6.34 -21.75 -17.11
C ASP A 211 6.05 -20.76 -15.95
N ASN A 212 4.98 -20.99 -15.18
CA ASN A 212 4.65 -20.19 -14.02
C ASN A 212 5.69 -20.34 -12.89
N ILE A 213 6.07 -21.58 -12.55
CA ILE A 213 7.09 -21.84 -11.54
C ILE A 213 8.43 -21.24 -11.97
N CYS A 214 8.79 -21.38 -13.26
CA CYS A 214 9.98 -20.77 -13.84
C CYS A 214 9.92 -19.22 -13.71
N THR A 215 8.78 -18.61 -14.02
CA THR A 215 8.53 -17.17 -13.86
C THR A 215 8.71 -16.71 -12.43
N LEU A 216 8.14 -17.44 -11.45
CA LEU A 216 8.24 -17.14 -10.02
C LEU A 216 9.69 -17.25 -9.51
N LEU A 217 10.46 -18.23 -9.96
CA LEU A 217 11.86 -18.39 -9.57
C LEU A 217 12.74 -17.27 -10.12
N VAL A 218 12.60 -16.95 -11.40
CA VAL A 218 13.34 -15.85 -12.05
C VAL A 218 13.00 -14.52 -11.36
N SER A 219 11.71 -14.24 -11.19
CA SER A 219 11.23 -13.01 -10.51
C SER A 219 11.73 -12.95 -9.07
N GLY A 220 11.77 -14.08 -8.36
CA GLY A 220 12.27 -14.18 -7.00
C GLY A 220 13.74 -13.77 -6.89
N TYR A 221 14.60 -14.28 -7.77
CA TYR A 221 16.01 -13.88 -7.79
C TYR A 221 16.18 -12.39 -8.19
N ALA A 222 15.45 -11.95 -9.18
CA ALA A 222 15.46 -10.55 -9.61
C ALA A 222 15.03 -9.61 -8.47
N ASN A 223 13.95 -9.93 -7.76
CA ASN A 223 13.46 -9.17 -6.61
C ASN A 223 14.47 -9.13 -5.45
N ALA A 224 15.17 -10.24 -5.21
CA ALA A 224 16.25 -10.33 -4.23
C ALA A 224 17.54 -9.58 -4.67
N GLY A 225 17.58 -9.03 -5.88
CA GLY A 225 18.74 -8.30 -6.40
C GLY A 225 19.89 -9.19 -6.88
N LYS A 226 19.65 -10.48 -7.09
CA LYS A 226 20.63 -11.46 -7.53
C LYS A 226 20.54 -11.65 -9.06
N LEU A 227 21.00 -10.62 -9.80
CA LEU A 227 20.84 -10.53 -11.26
C LEU A 227 21.46 -11.74 -11.98
N ASP A 228 22.70 -12.13 -11.60
CA ASP A 228 23.42 -13.22 -12.26
C ASP A 228 22.65 -14.56 -12.19
N HIS A 229 22.04 -14.82 -11.03
CA HIS A 229 21.21 -16.03 -10.86
C HIS A 229 19.91 -15.94 -11.67
N ALA A 230 19.28 -14.77 -11.75
CA ALA A 230 18.07 -14.58 -12.55
C ALA A 230 18.35 -14.79 -14.05
N LEU A 231 19.44 -14.22 -14.57
CA LEU A 231 19.86 -14.39 -15.96
C LEU A 231 20.25 -15.85 -16.27
N ARG A 232 20.98 -16.49 -15.36
CA ARG A 232 21.29 -17.93 -15.47
C ARG A 232 20.03 -18.78 -15.60
N LEU A 233 19.04 -18.53 -14.73
CA LEU A 233 17.77 -19.26 -14.76
C LEU A 233 16.98 -19.02 -16.04
N ILE A 234 16.93 -17.78 -16.57
CA ILE A 234 16.31 -17.52 -17.89
C ILE A 234 16.98 -18.38 -18.97
N GLY A 235 18.31 -18.47 -18.97
CA GLY A 235 19.05 -19.29 -19.92
C GLY A 235 18.80 -20.79 -19.73
N GLU A 236 18.72 -21.29 -18.49
CA GLU A 236 18.43 -22.70 -18.18
C GLU A 236 17.00 -23.09 -18.56
N THR A 237 16.01 -22.29 -18.18
CA THR A 237 14.59 -22.55 -18.45
C THR A 237 14.32 -22.57 -19.96
N ARG A 238 14.89 -21.63 -20.72
CA ARG A 238 14.75 -21.61 -22.18
C ARG A 238 15.39 -22.80 -22.87
N ARG A 239 16.57 -23.22 -22.42
CA ARG A 239 17.20 -24.46 -22.93
C ARG A 239 16.40 -25.71 -22.60
N GLY A 240 15.67 -25.67 -21.46
CA GLY A 240 14.73 -26.72 -21.06
C GLY A 240 13.37 -26.69 -21.79
N GLY A 241 13.17 -25.75 -22.73
CA GLY A 241 11.91 -25.61 -23.48
C GLY A 241 10.82 -24.82 -22.78
N PHE A 242 11.09 -24.22 -21.60
CA PHE A 242 10.15 -23.35 -20.88
C PHE A 242 10.21 -21.92 -21.37
N GLN A 243 9.07 -21.24 -21.26
CA GLN A 243 8.95 -19.81 -21.61
C GLN A 243 8.54 -19.01 -20.38
N PRO A 244 9.50 -18.46 -19.62
CA PRO A 244 9.17 -17.57 -18.52
C PRO A 244 8.32 -16.40 -19.01
N GLY A 245 7.27 -16.07 -18.25
CA GLY A 245 6.34 -15.02 -18.62
C GLY A 245 6.96 -13.60 -18.58
N LEU A 246 6.26 -12.63 -19.17
CA LEU A 246 6.65 -11.21 -19.18
C LEU A 246 6.99 -10.65 -17.81
N ASP A 247 6.31 -11.11 -16.75
CA ASP A 247 6.58 -10.69 -15.37
C ASP A 247 8.01 -11.03 -14.93
N ALA A 248 8.56 -12.15 -15.36
CA ALA A 248 9.94 -12.51 -15.08
C ALA A 248 10.93 -11.53 -15.75
N TYR A 249 10.72 -11.18 -17.00
CA TYR A 249 11.55 -10.22 -17.72
C TYR A 249 11.41 -8.80 -17.14
N ASN A 250 10.21 -8.37 -16.82
CA ASN A 250 9.96 -7.10 -16.16
C ASN A 250 10.62 -7.01 -14.76
N ALA A 251 10.62 -8.12 -13.99
CA ALA A 251 11.33 -8.19 -12.73
C ALA A 251 12.85 -8.10 -12.90
N VAL A 252 13.41 -8.75 -13.93
CA VAL A 252 14.84 -8.67 -14.25
C VAL A 252 15.20 -7.26 -14.72
N LEU A 253 14.40 -6.64 -15.58
CA LEU A 253 14.58 -5.24 -15.98
C LEU A 253 14.58 -4.29 -14.77
N ASP A 254 13.64 -4.44 -13.84
CA ASP A 254 13.65 -3.66 -12.59
C ASP A 254 14.91 -3.92 -11.76
N CYS A 255 15.39 -5.16 -11.72
CA CYS A 255 16.63 -5.52 -11.03
C CYS A 255 17.83 -4.81 -11.66
N VAL A 256 17.99 -4.86 -12.99
CA VAL A 256 19.03 -4.14 -13.74
C VAL A 256 18.96 -2.64 -13.40
N CYS A 257 17.79 -2.03 -13.53
CA CYS A 257 17.60 -0.62 -13.22
C CYS A 257 17.93 -0.28 -11.76
N ARG A 258 17.55 -1.12 -10.80
CA ARG A 258 17.86 -0.94 -9.37
C ARG A 258 19.36 -1.02 -9.08
N LEU A 259 20.05 -1.95 -9.69
CA LEU A 259 21.50 -2.13 -9.51
C LEU A 259 22.26 -0.94 -10.13
N CYS A 260 21.89 -0.51 -11.34
CA CYS A 260 22.46 0.67 -11.96
C CYS A 260 22.24 1.93 -11.10
N ARG A 261 21.03 2.14 -10.56
CA ARG A 261 20.75 3.28 -9.67
C ARG A 261 21.66 3.32 -8.42
N LYS A 262 22.08 2.15 -7.92
CA LYS A 262 22.97 2.06 -6.75
C LYS A 262 24.44 2.30 -7.10
N LYS A 263 24.90 1.86 -8.27
CA LYS A 263 26.30 1.92 -8.71
C LYS A 263 26.57 3.18 -9.54
N ASP A 264 25.84 3.35 -10.62
CA ASP A 264 25.97 4.46 -11.56
C ASP A 264 24.61 4.75 -12.24
N PRO A 265 23.85 5.74 -11.73
CA PRO A 265 22.55 6.09 -12.30
C PRO A 265 22.57 6.54 -13.75
N LEU A 266 23.72 7.05 -14.26
CA LEU A 266 23.84 7.54 -15.62
C LEU A 266 23.86 6.38 -16.64
N ARG A 267 24.35 5.21 -16.23
CA ARG A 267 24.37 4.00 -17.08
C ARG A 267 23.04 3.30 -17.18
N MET A 268 22.06 3.62 -16.29
CA MET A 268 20.79 2.91 -16.23
C MET A 268 20.05 2.87 -17.58
N PRO A 269 19.91 3.96 -18.36
CA PRO A 269 19.22 3.91 -19.66
C PRO A 269 19.88 2.95 -20.64
N VAL A 270 21.22 2.97 -20.69
CA VAL A 270 22.00 2.14 -21.62
C VAL A 270 21.87 0.65 -21.27
N GLU A 271 22.01 0.31 -19.98
CA GLU A 271 21.90 -1.09 -19.56
C GLU A 271 20.45 -1.61 -19.66
N ALA A 272 19.46 -0.75 -19.41
CA ALA A 272 18.06 -1.09 -19.62
C ALA A 272 17.77 -1.34 -21.12
N GLU A 273 18.30 -0.49 -22.02
CA GLU A 273 18.10 -0.66 -23.46
C GLU A 273 18.74 -1.96 -23.97
N LYS A 274 19.94 -2.32 -23.53
CA LYS A 274 20.56 -3.61 -23.86
C LYS A 274 19.64 -4.78 -23.51
N PHE A 275 19.07 -4.76 -22.29
CA PHE A 275 18.17 -5.82 -21.85
C PHE A 275 16.86 -5.84 -22.65
N LEU A 276 16.34 -4.69 -23.07
CA LEU A 276 15.17 -4.61 -23.94
C LEU A 276 15.42 -5.16 -25.33
N VAL A 277 16.59 -4.92 -25.90
CA VAL A 277 17.02 -5.52 -27.17
C VAL A 277 17.13 -7.05 -27.05
N ASP A 278 17.67 -7.53 -25.92
CA ASP A 278 17.73 -8.97 -25.64
C ASP A 278 16.32 -9.58 -25.49
N MET A 279 15.37 -8.88 -24.88
CA MET A 279 13.97 -9.32 -24.81
C MET A 279 13.35 -9.46 -26.20
N GLU A 280 13.51 -8.45 -27.06
CA GLU A 280 12.96 -8.45 -28.43
C GLU A 280 13.61 -9.54 -29.30
N ALA A 281 14.94 -9.70 -29.22
CA ALA A 281 15.66 -10.76 -29.91
C ALA A 281 15.18 -12.16 -29.49
N ASN A 282 14.61 -12.26 -28.32
CA ASN A 282 14.02 -13.50 -27.79
C ASN A 282 12.51 -13.64 -28.04
N GLY A 283 11.92 -12.72 -28.83
CA GLY A 283 10.50 -12.74 -29.17
C GLY A 283 9.57 -12.28 -28.04
N ILE A 284 10.11 -11.59 -27.01
CA ILE A 284 9.33 -11.08 -25.88
C ILE A 284 9.00 -9.62 -26.14
N PRO A 285 7.73 -9.27 -26.43
CA PRO A 285 7.34 -7.89 -26.73
C PRO A 285 7.38 -7.01 -25.47
N ARG A 286 7.59 -5.73 -25.66
CA ARG A 286 7.45 -4.72 -24.58
C ARG A 286 5.97 -4.53 -24.28
N ASP A 287 5.60 -4.56 -23.01
CA ASP A 287 4.23 -4.35 -22.53
C ASP A 287 4.12 -3.10 -21.64
N ALA A 288 2.90 -2.80 -21.17
CA ALA A 288 2.66 -1.70 -20.24
C ALA A 288 3.46 -1.85 -18.94
N GLY A 289 3.70 -3.09 -18.47
CA GLY A 289 4.53 -3.39 -17.31
C GLY A 289 6.00 -3.01 -17.52
N THR A 290 6.54 -3.28 -18.71
CA THR A 290 7.90 -2.89 -19.11
C THR A 290 8.06 -1.36 -19.05
N PHE A 291 7.13 -0.62 -19.64
CA PHE A 291 7.16 0.85 -19.61
C PHE A 291 7.01 1.38 -18.18
N ARG A 292 6.12 0.80 -17.38
CA ARG A 292 5.95 1.14 -15.96
C ARG A 292 7.25 0.99 -15.17
N VAL A 293 7.97 -0.10 -15.35
CA VAL A 293 9.27 -0.35 -14.71
C VAL A 293 10.27 0.73 -15.08
N LEU A 294 10.41 1.05 -16.36
CA LEU A 294 11.33 2.09 -16.85
C LEU A 294 10.97 3.47 -16.30
N ILE A 295 9.71 3.88 -16.44
CA ILE A 295 9.19 5.16 -15.94
C ILE A 295 9.43 5.28 -14.44
N ALA A 296 9.10 4.23 -13.66
CA ALA A 296 9.30 4.24 -12.22
C ALA A 296 10.78 4.40 -11.82
N ASN A 297 11.69 3.78 -12.56
CA ASN A 297 13.12 3.89 -12.28
C ASN A 297 13.71 5.23 -12.74
N LEU A 298 13.27 5.80 -13.86
CA LEU A 298 13.61 7.16 -14.30
C LEU A 298 13.16 8.21 -13.27
N CYS A 299 11.94 8.08 -12.78
CA CYS A 299 11.42 8.96 -11.72
C CYS A 299 12.25 8.89 -10.43
N LYS A 300 12.74 7.71 -10.04
CA LYS A 300 13.59 7.54 -8.85
C LYS A 300 14.97 8.21 -8.98
N ILE A 301 15.51 8.34 -10.19
CA ILE A 301 16.78 9.07 -10.46
C ILE A 301 16.55 10.54 -10.84
N ARG A 302 15.35 11.05 -10.66
CA ARG A 302 14.96 12.44 -10.95
C ARG A 302 15.03 12.83 -12.44
N LYS A 303 15.08 11.88 -13.36
CA LYS A 303 14.93 12.10 -14.79
C LYS A 303 13.45 12.13 -15.19
N THR A 304 12.73 13.11 -14.64
CA THR A 304 11.27 13.22 -14.81
C THR A 304 10.90 13.53 -16.25
N GLU A 305 11.75 14.30 -16.99
CA GLU A 305 11.51 14.60 -18.40
C GLU A 305 11.59 13.35 -19.27
N ASP A 306 12.64 12.53 -19.09
CA ASP A 306 12.79 11.27 -19.82
C ASP A 306 11.62 10.33 -19.53
N ALA A 307 11.15 10.29 -18.27
CA ALA A 307 9.97 9.51 -17.87
C ALA A 307 8.68 10.01 -18.56
N MET A 308 8.51 11.34 -18.69
CA MET A 308 7.38 11.93 -19.40
C MET A 308 7.41 11.66 -20.90
N ASN A 309 8.60 11.72 -21.52
CA ASN A 309 8.78 11.40 -22.92
C ASN A 309 8.44 9.94 -23.20
N LEU A 310 8.89 9.03 -22.32
CA LEU A 310 8.58 7.62 -22.43
C LEU A 310 7.05 7.35 -22.26
N PHE A 311 6.41 8.05 -21.32
CA PHE A 311 4.97 7.97 -21.11
C PHE A 311 4.17 8.42 -22.36
N ARG A 312 4.57 9.53 -23.01
CA ARG A 312 3.91 10.00 -24.24
C ARG A 312 4.05 8.99 -25.38
N ARG A 313 5.21 8.33 -25.45
CA ARG A 313 5.51 7.35 -26.50
C ARG A 313 4.90 5.98 -26.28
N MET A 314 4.38 5.65 -25.08
CA MET A 314 3.73 4.36 -24.83
C MET A 314 2.62 4.05 -25.84
N GLY A 315 1.82 5.06 -26.22
CA GLY A 315 0.77 4.93 -27.21
C GLY A 315 1.27 4.54 -28.62
N GLU A 316 2.46 4.98 -29.00
CA GLU A 316 3.11 4.62 -30.28
C GLU A 316 3.40 3.11 -30.35
N TRP A 317 3.60 2.48 -29.19
CA TRP A 317 3.86 1.05 -29.04
C TRP A 317 2.58 0.23 -28.75
N GLY A 318 1.41 0.85 -28.89
CA GLY A 318 0.13 0.19 -28.60
C GLY A 318 -0.12 -0.11 -27.11
N CYS A 319 0.68 0.45 -26.20
CA CYS A 319 0.58 0.24 -24.77
C CYS A 319 -0.20 1.37 -24.11
N SER A 320 -1.23 1.02 -23.32
CA SER A 320 -1.98 1.98 -22.51
C SER A 320 -1.36 2.09 -21.11
N PRO A 321 -1.15 3.33 -20.59
CA PRO A 321 -0.68 3.52 -19.23
C PRO A 321 -1.67 2.98 -18.20
N ASP A 322 -1.16 2.33 -17.16
CA ASP A 322 -1.94 1.87 -16.02
C ASP A 322 -2.01 2.93 -14.89
N ALA A 323 -2.89 2.70 -13.92
CA ALA A 323 -3.07 3.60 -12.78
C ALA A 323 -1.77 3.84 -11.99
N ASP A 324 -0.91 2.83 -11.86
CA ASP A 324 0.34 2.93 -11.12
C ASP A 324 1.34 3.82 -11.86
N THR A 325 1.39 3.76 -13.18
CA THR A 325 2.21 4.65 -14.02
C THR A 325 1.82 6.12 -13.80
N TYR A 326 0.53 6.44 -13.83
CA TYR A 326 0.06 7.79 -13.52
C TYR A 326 0.46 8.24 -12.12
N LEU A 327 0.24 7.40 -11.09
CA LEU A 327 0.59 7.72 -9.70
C LEU A 327 2.09 7.98 -9.50
N VAL A 328 2.95 7.23 -10.18
CA VAL A 328 4.40 7.41 -10.12
C VAL A 328 4.80 8.72 -10.77
N LEU A 329 4.26 9.05 -11.93
CA LEU A 329 4.53 10.29 -12.65
C LEU A 329 4.05 11.52 -11.86
N ILE A 330 2.83 11.51 -11.32
CA ILE A 330 2.32 12.61 -10.49
C ILE A 330 3.26 12.88 -9.31
N ARG A 331 3.70 11.81 -8.61
CA ARG A 331 4.66 11.96 -7.50
C ARG A 331 5.98 12.55 -7.97
N SER A 332 6.51 12.11 -9.10
CA SER A 332 7.76 12.60 -9.67
C SER A 332 7.67 14.05 -10.11
N LEU A 333 6.59 14.45 -10.78
CA LEU A 333 6.32 15.81 -11.21
C LEU A 333 6.25 16.77 -10.02
N TYR A 334 5.51 16.40 -8.96
CA TYR A 334 5.48 17.21 -7.73
C TYR A 334 6.84 17.26 -7.05
N GLN A 335 7.61 16.17 -7.01
CA GLN A 335 8.97 16.17 -6.46
C GLN A 335 9.93 17.06 -7.27
N ALA A 336 9.71 17.18 -8.57
CA ALA A 336 10.46 18.07 -9.47
C ALA A 336 9.95 19.52 -9.46
N ALA A 337 8.97 19.83 -8.60
CA ALA A 337 8.27 21.12 -8.52
C ALA A 337 7.54 21.53 -9.83
N ARG A 338 7.27 20.58 -10.73
CA ARG A 338 6.45 20.77 -11.96
C ARG A 338 4.97 20.61 -11.61
N ILE A 339 4.44 21.61 -10.89
CA ILE A 339 3.15 21.49 -10.19
C ILE A 339 1.98 21.44 -11.18
N SER A 340 1.97 22.31 -12.19
CA SER A 340 0.91 22.36 -13.21
C SER A 340 0.76 21.03 -13.94
N GLU A 341 1.86 20.46 -14.37
CA GLU A 341 1.87 19.17 -15.05
C GLU A 341 1.44 18.02 -14.14
N GLY A 342 1.76 18.11 -12.84
CA GLY A 342 1.24 17.16 -11.85
C GLY A 342 -0.27 17.22 -11.70
N ASP A 343 -0.86 18.44 -11.72
CA ASP A 343 -2.32 18.64 -11.69
C ASP A 343 -2.98 18.14 -12.98
N GLU A 344 -2.38 18.41 -14.14
CA GLU A 344 -2.86 17.91 -15.45
C GLU A 344 -2.84 16.38 -15.49
N MET A 345 -1.78 15.77 -14.95
CA MET A 345 -1.66 14.31 -14.90
C MET A 345 -2.74 13.68 -14.00
N ILE A 346 -3.16 14.34 -12.91
CA ILE A 346 -4.33 13.90 -12.12
C ILE A 346 -5.59 13.94 -12.97
N THR A 347 -5.77 14.98 -13.78
CA THR A 347 -6.92 15.12 -14.66
C THR A 347 -6.91 14.03 -15.73
N TRP A 348 -5.78 13.76 -16.36
CA TRP A 348 -5.63 12.69 -17.35
C TRP A 348 -5.86 11.30 -16.76
N MET A 349 -5.36 11.03 -15.55
CA MET A 349 -5.64 9.78 -14.86
C MET A 349 -7.13 9.57 -14.63
N ARG A 350 -7.86 10.62 -14.30
CA ARG A 350 -9.31 10.56 -14.11
C ARG A 350 -10.06 10.36 -15.43
N SER A 351 -9.69 11.11 -16.48
CA SER A 351 -10.29 10.96 -17.81
C SER A 351 -10.04 9.58 -18.43
N ALA A 352 -8.92 8.94 -18.05
CA ALA A 352 -8.61 7.55 -18.41
C ALA A 352 -9.39 6.50 -17.60
N GLY A 353 -10.30 6.91 -16.70
CA GLY A 353 -11.13 5.98 -15.92
C GLY A 353 -10.50 5.48 -14.61
N PHE A 354 -9.30 5.94 -14.24
CA PHE A 354 -8.61 5.50 -13.01
C PHE A 354 -8.89 6.39 -11.80
N GLY A 355 -10.01 7.12 -11.78
CA GLY A 355 -10.38 8.01 -10.68
C GLY A 355 -10.45 7.32 -9.33
N ASP A 356 -10.92 6.08 -9.27
CA ASP A 356 -11.06 5.28 -8.04
C ASP A 356 -9.71 4.92 -7.39
N LYS A 357 -8.64 4.87 -8.20
CA LYS A 357 -7.26 4.63 -7.69
C LYS A 357 -6.64 5.87 -7.06
N LEU A 358 -7.23 7.06 -7.25
CA LEU A 358 -6.88 8.28 -6.54
C LEU A 358 -7.52 8.27 -5.14
N ASP A 359 -7.16 7.30 -4.34
CA ASP A 359 -7.66 7.10 -2.99
C ASP A 359 -7.09 8.13 -1.99
N ARG A 360 -7.58 8.08 -0.75
CA ARG A 360 -7.09 8.90 0.36
C ARG A 360 -5.57 8.78 0.58
N LYS A 361 -5.00 7.60 0.31
CA LYS A 361 -3.56 7.33 0.49
C LYS A 361 -2.73 8.01 -0.61
N ALA A 362 -3.21 7.99 -1.85
CA ALA A 362 -2.58 8.67 -2.97
C ALA A 362 -2.53 10.20 -2.74
N TYR A 363 -3.66 10.82 -2.42
CA TYR A 363 -3.74 12.25 -2.11
C TYR A 363 -2.88 12.65 -0.90
N TYR A 364 -2.88 11.84 0.17
CA TYR A 364 -1.98 12.09 1.29
C TYR A 364 -0.51 12.08 0.85
N GLY A 365 -0.13 11.14 -0.04
CA GLY A 365 1.20 11.07 -0.64
C GLY A 365 1.58 12.36 -1.38
N PHE A 366 0.65 12.91 -2.17
CA PHE A 366 0.85 14.17 -2.92
C PHE A 366 1.00 15.36 -1.97
N VAL A 367 0.11 15.49 -0.99
CA VAL A 367 0.19 16.54 0.04
C VAL A 367 1.52 16.45 0.79
N LYS A 368 1.97 15.24 1.16
CA LYS A 368 3.25 15.03 1.84
C LYS A 368 4.43 15.50 1.00
N ILE A 369 4.45 15.20 -0.31
CA ILE A 369 5.50 15.64 -1.23
C ILE A 369 5.50 17.17 -1.33
N LEU A 370 4.35 17.79 -1.58
CA LEU A 370 4.21 19.22 -1.73
C LEU A 370 4.61 19.98 -0.46
N CYS A 371 4.26 19.45 0.71
CA CYS A 371 4.72 19.96 2.00
C CYS A 371 6.25 19.80 2.18
N GLY A 372 6.84 18.75 1.63
CA GLY A 372 8.28 18.49 1.68
C GLY A 372 9.09 19.49 0.85
N ILE A 373 8.56 19.90 -0.31
CA ILE A 373 9.17 20.93 -1.19
C ILE A 373 8.73 22.36 -0.86
N GLU A 374 8.11 22.56 0.31
CA GLU A 374 7.66 23.86 0.82
C GLU A 374 6.58 24.56 -0.04
N ARG A 375 5.87 23.84 -0.89
CA ARG A 375 4.74 24.33 -1.69
C ARG A 375 3.42 24.13 -0.94
N VAL A 376 3.33 24.70 0.28
CA VAL A 376 2.23 24.46 1.22
C VAL A 376 0.89 24.99 0.70
N GLU A 377 0.87 26.12 -0.02
CA GLU A 377 -0.36 26.64 -0.61
C GLU A 377 -0.97 25.66 -1.63
N HIS A 378 -0.10 25.06 -2.45
CA HIS A 378 -0.54 24.05 -3.41
C HIS A 378 -0.96 22.73 -2.72
N ALA A 379 -0.27 22.34 -1.64
CA ALA A 379 -0.68 21.20 -0.82
C ALA A 379 -2.11 21.38 -0.28
N VAL A 380 -2.49 22.61 0.13
CA VAL A 380 -3.87 22.94 0.52
C VAL A 380 -4.84 22.85 -0.66
N LYS A 381 -4.41 23.24 -1.89
CA LYS A 381 -5.24 23.09 -3.10
C LYS A 381 -5.55 21.63 -3.37
N VAL A 382 -4.50 20.77 -3.37
CA VAL A 382 -4.65 19.32 -3.58
C VAL A 382 -5.50 18.66 -2.49
N PHE A 383 -5.35 19.11 -1.23
CA PHE A 383 -6.20 18.68 -0.13
C PHE A 383 -7.68 19.06 -0.32
N ARG A 384 -7.98 20.24 -0.88
CA ARG A 384 -9.35 20.64 -1.24
C ARG A 384 -9.88 19.80 -2.40
N MET A 385 -9.04 19.53 -3.42
CA MET A 385 -9.40 18.63 -4.53
C MET A 385 -9.81 17.25 -4.02
N MET A 386 -9.04 16.67 -3.09
CA MET A 386 -9.37 15.41 -2.43
C MET A 386 -10.79 15.42 -1.84
N LYS A 387 -11.14 16.50 -1.13
CA LYS A 387 -12.49 16.66 -0.55
C LYS A 387 -13.57 16.82 -1.62
N GLY A 388 -13.29 17.60 -2.67
CA GLY A 388 -14.20 17.81 -3.79
C GLY A 388 -14.54 16.52 -4.55
N TYR A 389 -13.62 15.55 -4.52
CA TYR A 389 -13.83 14.21 -5.10
C TYR A 389 -14.40 13.19 -4.12
N GLY A 390 -14.91 13.62 -2.96
CA GLY A 390 -15.60 12.74 -2.02
C GLY A 390 -14.70 11.96 -1.07
N HIS A 391 -13.38 12.15 -1.12
CA HIS A 391 -12.46 11.44 -0.21
C HIS A 391 -12.32 12.18 1.12
N ALA A 392 -12.76 11.55 2.22
CA ALA A 392 -12.63 12.11 3.56
C ALA A 392 -11.16 12.13 4.03
N PRO A 393 -10.59 13.31 4.36
CA PRO A 393 -9.23 13.40 4.89
C PRO A 393 -9.12 12.73 6.27
N GLY A 394 -8.01 12.04 6.50
CA GLY A 394 -7.73 11.43 7.80
C GLY A 394 -6.84 12.30 8.69
N VAL A 395 -6.64 11.85 9.95
CA VAL A 395 -5.80 12.50 10.96
C VAL A 395 -4.44 12.92 10.40
N LYS A 396 -3.75 12.02 9.70
CA LYS A 396 -2.41 12.27 9.13
C LYS A 396 -2.37 13.45 8.16
N SER A 397 -3.42 13.63 7.34
CA SER A 397 -3.48 14.72 6.36
C SER A 397 -3.70 16.08 7.03
N TYR A 398 -4.62 16.14 8.02
CA TYR A 398 -4.86 17.34 8.79
C TYR A 398 -3.63 17.74 9.62
N SER A 399 -3.06 16.80 10.40
CA SER A 399 -1.91 17.07 11.26
C SER A 399 -0.72 17.59 10.46
N LEU A 400 -0.41 16.99 9.31
CA LEU A 400 0.68 17.41 8.44
C LEU A 400 0.48 18.85 7.92
N LEU A 401 -0.72 19.17 7.42
CA LEU A 401 -1.01 20.52 6.89
C LEU A 401 -1.04 21.58 7.98
N ILE A 402 -1.65 21.29 9.12
CA ILE A 402 -1.70 22.21 10.27
C ILE A 402 -0.27 22.52 10.73
N GLU A 403 0.57 21.51 10.93
CA GLU A 403 1.98 21.67 11.29
C GLU A 403 2.74 22.53 10.28
N LYS A 404 2.61 22.25 8.99
CA LYS A 404 3.33 22.97 7.94
C LYS A 404 2.86 24.41 7.80
N LEU A 405 1.54 24.67 7.85
CA LEU A 405 1.00 26.01 7.82
C LEU A 405 1.44 26.83 9.04
N ALA A 406 1.43 26.25 10.24
CA ALA A 406 1.90 26.92 11.45
C ALA A 406 3.40 27.28 11.34
N ARG A 407 4.24 26.38 10.86
CA ARG A 407 5.67 26.63 10.62
C ARG A 407 5.92 27.72 9.57
N HIS A 408 5.05 27.85 8.57
CA HIS A 408 5.10 28.91 7.55
C HIS A 408 4.48 30.22 8.00
N ASN A 409 4.19 30.40 9.30
CA ASN A 409 3.55 31.61 9.88
C ASN A 409 2.17 31.91 9.28
N LEU A 410 1.43 30.87 8.88
CA LEU A 410 0.06 30.95 8.38
C LEU A 410 -0.93 30.41 9.44
N GLY A 411 -0.83 30.94 10.66
CA GLY A 411 -1.58 30.49 11.83
C GLY A 411 -3.10 30.50 11.64
N ASP A 412 -3.64 31.55 10.99
CA ASP A 412 -5.08 31.66 10.74
C ASP A 412 -5.61 30.48 9.89
N ARG A 413 -4.86 30.10 8.85
CA ARG A 413 -5.22 28.96 7.99
C ARG A 413 -5.03 27.63 8.71
N ALA A 414 -4.01 27.50 9.56
CA ALA A 414 -3.80 26.31 10.39
C ALA A 414 -4.98 26.11 11.36
N ASN A 415 -5.40 27.20 12.04
CA ASN A 415 -6.53 27.17 12.97
C ASN A 415 -7.86 26.87 12.25
N ALA A 416 -8.06 27.36 11.03
CA ALA A 416 -9.25 27.07 10.23
C ALA A 416 -9.32 25.56 9.89
N LEU A 417 -8.19 24.94 9.49
CA LEU A 417 -8.13 23.50 9.24
C LEU A 417 -8.31 22.68 10.52
N PHE A 418 -7.81 23.16 11.65
CA PHE A 418 -8.02 22.50 12.94
C PHE A 418 -9.50 22.48 13.31
N ARG A 419 -10.20 23.62 13.22
CA ARG A 419 -11.65 23.69 13.47
C ARG A 419 -12.43 22.79 12.52
N GLU A 420 -12.04 22.74 11.25
CA GLU A 420 -12.67 21.84 10.27
C GLU A 420 -12.48 20.37 10.67
N ALA A 421 -11.28 19.98 11.13
CA ALA A 421 -11.01 18.62 11.57
C ALA A 421 -11.87 18.23 12.78
N VAL A 422 -11.96 19.11 13.78
CA VAL A 422 -12.78 18.91 14.98
C VAL A 422 -14.26 18.80 14.62
N ALA A 423 -14.76 19.69 13.75
CA ALA A 423 -16.15 19.65 13.28
C ALA A 423 -16.51 18.36 12.55
N ARG A 424 -15.52 17.68 11.95
CA ARG A 424 -15.68 16.36 11.29
C ARG A 424 -15.42 15.18 12.21
N GLY A 425 -15.20 15.40 13.51
CA GLY A 425 -14.89 14.35 14.47
C GLY A 425 -13.52 13.66 14.26
N VAL A 426 -12.59 14.31 13.55
CA VAL A 426 -11.24 13.77 13.33
C VAL A 426 -10.36 14.11 14.55
N PRO A 427 -9.81 13.14 15.30
CA PRO A 427 -9.03 13.38 16.51
C PRO A 427 -7.64 13.95 16.16
N VAL A 428 -7.55 15.25 15.98
CA VAL A 428 -6.29 15.99 15.74
C VAL A 428 -5.87 16.68 17.02
N THR A 429 -4.64 16.44 17.47
CA THR A 429 -4.05 17.11 18.62
C THR A 429 -3.51 18.49 18.21
N GLN A 430 -3.85 19.51 19.00
CA GLN A 430 -3.28 20.85 18.80
C GLN A 430 -1.87 20.86 19.41
N GLY A 431 -0.85 20.89 18.55
CA GLY A 431 0.55 21.03 18.96
C GLY A 431 1.01 22.49 18.96
N ALA A 432 1.89 22.85 19.89
CA ALA A 432 2.61 24.12 19.83
C ALA A 432 3.74 24.03 18.79
N TYR A 433 3.52 24.54 17.59
CA TYR A 433 4.53 24.53 16.53
C TYR A 433 5.35 25.82 16.53
N LYS A 434 6.69 25.70 16.58
CA LYS A 434 7.58 26.84 16.41
C LYS A 434 7.56 27.31 14.96
N VAL A 435 7.35 28.60 14.76
CA VAL A 435 7.45 29.21 13.43
C VAL A 435 8.89 29.18 12.95
N ASP A 436 9.13 28.77 11.71
CA ASP A 436 10.46 28.77 11.12
C ASP A 436 10.99 30.21 10.97
N ASN A 437 12.21 30.46 11.43
CA ASN A 437 12.87 31.77 11.39
C ASN A 437 12.92 32.38 9.98
N ARG A 438 12.95 31.56 8.93
CA ARG A 438 12.90 31.99 7.53
C ARG A 438 11.63 32.79 7.22
N TYR A 439 10.49 32.34 7.73
CA TYR A 439 9.19 32.98 7.47
C TYR A 439 8.88 34.15 8.42
N VAL A 440 9.48 34.18 9.61
CA VAL A 440 9.41 35.31 10.54
C VAL A 440 10.11 36.51 9.94
N LYS A 441 11.28 36.31 9.31
CA LYS A 441 12.04 37.40 8.66
C LYS A 441 11.29 38.00 7.46
N ALA A 442 10.64 37.20 6.64
CA ALA A 442 9.86 37.67 5.49
C ALA A 442 8.69 38.58 5.91
N LYS A 443 8.02 38.29 7.04
CA LYS A 443 6.91 39.09 7.54
C LYS A 443 7.39 40.41 8.11
N LYS A 444 8.59 40.49 8.73
CA LYS A 444 9.23 41.71 9.19
C LYS A 444 9.64 42.62 8.02
N GLU A 445 10.18 42.06 6.93
CA GLU A 445 10.55 42.84 5.75
C GLU A 445 9.32 43.42 5.02
N LYS A 446 8.21 42.70 4.94
CA LYS A 446 6.96 43.23 4.38
C LYS A 446 6.33 44.37 5.22
N LYS A 447 6.52 44.36 6.55
CA LYS A 447 6.06 45.46 7.42
C LYS A 447 6.95 46.71 7.32
N VAL A 448 8.25 46.56 7.05
CA VAL A 448 9.23 47.65 6.96
C VAL A 448 9.24 48.33 5.58
N LYS A 449 8.61 47.72 4.54
CA LYS A 449 8.50 48.33 3.19
C LYS A 449 7.43 49.43 3.08
N LYS A 450 6.94 50.00 4.18
CA LYS A 450 6.27 51.32 4.14
C LYS A 450 7.34 52.35 3.81
N ARG A 451 7.25 52.88 2.60
CA ARG A 451 7.94 54.02 1.96
C ARG A 451 8.86 54.80 2.91
N LEU A 452 10.09 54.33 3.03
CA LEU A 452 11.16 55.15 3.63
C LEU A 452 11.43 56.37 2.75
N THR A 453 11.50 57.53 3.35
CA THR A 453 11.90 58.76 2.65
C THR A 453 13.35 58.65 2.13
N LEU A 454 13.69 59.45 1.12
CA LEU A 454 15.02 59.47 0.53
C LEU A 454 16.15 59.64 1.57
N PRO A 455 16.03 60.57 2.58
CA PRO A 455 17.02 60.69 3.64
C PRO A 455 17.18 59.47 4.52
N GLU A 456 16.10 58.73 4.80
CA GLU A 456 16.16 57.51 5.61
C GLU A 456 16.83 56.34 4.86
N LYS A 457 16.60 56.28 3.54
CA LYS A 457 17.31 55.31 2.68
C LYS A 457 18.81 55.58 2.66
N MET A 458 19.20 56.85 2.58
CA MET A 458 20.60 57.31 2.62
C MET A 458 21.26 56.97 3.97
N ARG A 459 20.59 57.23 5.09
CA ARG A 459 21.06 56.90 6.45
C ARG A 459 21.22 55.37 6.63
N LEU A 460 20.31 54.56 6.09
CA LEU A 460 20.40 53.12 6.15
C LEU A 460 21.55 52.57 5.28
N LYS A 461 21.77 53.18 4.13
CA LYS A 461 22.88 52.85 3.23
C LYS A 461 24.22 53.16 3.87
N SER A 462 24.33 54.36 4.51
CA SER A 462 25.51 54.78 5.27
C SER A 462 25.81 53.87 6.46
N LYS A 463 24.77 53.47 7.24
CA LYS A 463 24.95 52.50 8.34
C LYS A 463 25.38 51.12 7.84
N ARG A 464 24.88 50.65 6.69
CA ARG A 464 25.32 49.41 6.08
C ARG A 464 26.80 49.44 5.63
N LEU A 465 27.21 50.54 5.00
CA LEU A 465 28.60 50.77 4.59
C LEU A 465 29.54 50.83 5.79
N TYR A 466 29.12 51.53 6.87
CA TYR A 466 29.89 51.55 8.09
C TYR A 466 30.04 50.18 8.74
N LYS A 467 28.96 49.36 8.82
CA LYS A 467 29.05 48.00 9.34
C LYS A 467 29.94 47.07 8.48
N LEU A 468 29.90 47.22 7.14
CA LEU A 468 30.78 46.51 6.24
C LEU A 468 32.23 46.92 6.48
N ARG A 469 32.52 48.24 6.56
CA ARG A 469 33.87 48.74 6.87
C ARG A 469 34.37 48.21 8.23
N MET A 470 33.55 48.19 9.26
CA MET A 470 33.90 47.66 10.57
C MET A 470 34.08 46.12 10.55
N SER A 471 33.38 45.39 9.69
CA SER A 471 33.58 43.95 9.55
C SER A 471 34.92 43.61 8.89
N PHE A 472 35.42 44.43 7.97
CA PHE A 472 36.75 44.30 7.39
C PHE A 472 37.87 44.69 8.39
N VAL A 473 37.60 45.65 9.29
CA VAL A 473 38.57 46.06 10.31
C VAL A 473 38.66 45.04 11.47
N LYS A 474 37.58 44.34 11.78
CA LYS A 474 37.50 43.38 12.91
C LYS A 474 37.91 41.95 12.55
N LYS A 475 38.41 41.62 11.36
CA LYS A 475 39.05 40.35 11.07
C LYS A 475 40.55 40.44 11.35
N PRO A 476 41.07 39.99 12.52
CA PRO A 476 42.50 39.90 12.69
C PRO A 476 43.03 38.89 11.70
N ARG A 477 44.10 39.22 10.97
CA ARG A 477 44.97 38.32 10.23
C ARG A 477 45.56 37.28 11.21
N ARG A 478 44.81 36.26 11.53
CA ARG A 478 45.31 35.08 12.27
C ARG A 478 45.06 33.86 11.41
N ARG A 479 45.96 33.65 10.46
CA ARG A 479 46.28 32.33 9.87
C ARG A 479 47.33 32.49 8.77
N MET A 480 48.52 32.95 9.22
CA MET A 480 49.77 32.58 8.53
C MET A 480 50.83 32.50 9.61
N LEU A 481 50.96 31.35 10.22
CA LEU A 481 52.11 30.85 10.92
C LEU A 481 51.74 29.49 11.54
N ARG A 482 51.89 28.47 10.73
CA ARG A 482 52.42 27.15 11.15
C ARG A 482 52.96 26.49 9.88
N ALA A 483 54.27 26.56 9.81
CA ALA A 483 55.08 25.63 9.06
C ALA A 483 54.92 24.21 9.61
#